data_962b115ff9ac1c42c7773c9cd402152b
#
_entry.id   962b115ff9ac1c42c7773c9cd402152b
#
_cell.length_a   1.000
_cell.length_b   1.000
_cell.length_c   1.000
_cell.angle_alpha   90.00
_cell.angle_beta   90.00
_cell.angle_gamma   90.00
#
_symmetry.space_group_name_H-M   'P 1'
#
loop_
_entity.id
_entity.type
_entity.pdbx_description
1 polymer ?
#
loop_
_entity_poly.entity_id
_entity_poly.type
_entity_poly.pdbx_seq_one_letter_code
_entity_poly.pdbx_strand_id
1 'polypeptide(L)'
;VSEGEDYVFRYPLGTGKREPVYHDPLVEMIRVLLESLLDVVVLTCEGKEVKADGFRLLARPQEEFCIFGPRSSLDGPEGPNLQSVRNAALYEPRIVLIERALEAILSVVELEGEEGPVSVSGFRLRDPRHWLMPSAGDPLEVFGYAATRCNVDCSFCYLKGDPPDLPLASPRRKAADELAEMMIRLRYFDPEAGRALFPAWGEIREALAHPHILTVLKALRQKTLRPFRIYTSGRALTHEMVRELAALRPLYIYLSLHSANPDRLSRLVRRARPEVQLAAPRLLQEHGIPYAIALVPWPQDGLAPMLEDLKETISYFDQYQPHLFQVHLPGYTRYYSPVPLFDHEEVWGAIVAAVRELRGKVRSPIVAMPTMYEETRFEGVRNQARIIGLVPNSPAHRAGLSPGDLILAVGAAAVRNRPQARDLLALARAHGDPFPMVVRRGGEDLVVTIDPQDHGYPYDPHVDRHLGVITMGMGFRTRYVEALRDLIQERGARHVLFLSSRLVRPYFEDALREVGLIDPTKVRLDIEVPENRYFGGNIILGDLLVVQDFIDHIHDYLARGNPRPDLVVIPSTPFGLGAWRRDLTGRPYMDIERATGIPVALLECERIYE
;
A
#
# COMPACT_ATOMS: atom_id res chain seq x y z
N VAL A 1 42.54 -10.30 23.11
CA VAL A 1 41.66 -10.84 22.07
C VAL A 1 42.45 -10.79 20.78
N SER A 2 42.79 -11.95 20.20
CA SER A 2 43.57 -12.05 18.97
C SER A 2 42.81 -11.38 17.83
N GLU A 3 43.43 -10.41 17.19
CA GLU A 3 42.96 -9.84 15.92
C GLU A 3 42.94 -10.98 14.89
N GLY A 4 41.78 -11.47 14.53
CA GLY A 4 41.65 -12.40 13.42
C GLY A 4 40.65 -13.56 13.55
N GLU A 5 39.93 -13.71 14.65
CA GLU A 5 38.87 -14.73 14.68
C GLU A 5 37.59 -14.22 13.99
N ASP A 6 37.21 -14.92 12.94
CA ASP A 6 35.93 -14.70 12.25
C ASP A 6 34.77 -15.09 13.19
N TYR A 7 33.74 -14.24 13.24
CA TYR A 7 32.48 -14.59 13.87
C TYR A 7 31.70 -15.53 12.95
N VAL A 8 31.24 -16.64 13.50
CA VAL A 8 30.42 -17.61 12.78
C VAL A 8 29.03 -17.64 13.41
N PHE A 9 28.05 -17.14 12.67
CA PHE A 9 26.65 -17.28 13.02
C PHE A 9 26.09 -18.51 12.29
N ARG A 10 25.67 -19.53 13.06
CA ARG A 10 25.08 -20.75 12.51
C ARG A 10 23.63 -20.81 12.83
N TYR A 11 22.83 -21.06 11.81
CA TYR A 11 21.39 -21.22 11.92
C TYR A 11 20.98 -22.58 11.33
N PRO A 12 20.46 -23.51 12.16
CA PRO A 12 19.99 -24.79 11.66
C PRO A 12 18.69 -24.63 10.88
N LEU A 13 18.67 -25.11 9.64
CA LEU A 13 17.49 -25.12 8.80
C LEU A 13 16.69 -26.41 9.07
N GLY A 14 15.39 -26.29 9.27
CA GLY A 14 14.45 -27.40 9.12
C GLY A 14 14.39 -28.45 10.22
N THR A 15 15.11 -28.33 11.34
CA THR A 15 14.91 -29.22 12.48
C THR A 15 13.75 -28.75 13.32
N GLY A 16 12.58 -29.37 13.17
CA GLY A 16 11.32 -28.99 13.82
C GLY A 16 11.29 -29.03 15.37
N LYS A 17 12.43 -28.93 16.03
CA LYS A 17 12.57 -28.68 17.46
C LYS A 17 12.95 -27.23 17.67
N ARG A 18 11.95 -26.41 17.89
CA ARG A 18 12.12 -25.06 18.44
C ARG A 18 12.62 -25.19 19.89
N GLU A 19 13.91 -25.13 20.09
CA GLU A 19 14.37 -24.59 21.36
C GLU A 19 13.97 -23.12 21.40
N PRO A 20 13.60 -22.55 22.55
CA PRO A 20 13.34 -21.14 22.69
C PRO A 20 14.66 -20.36 22.60
N VAL A 21 15.24 -20.36 21.43
CA VAL A 21 16.26 -19.40 21.05
C VAL A 21 15.53 -18.06 21.02
N TYR A 22 16.03 -17.10 21.77
CA TYR A 22 15.63 -15.71 21.73
C TYR A 22 15.05 -15.39 20.36
N HIS A 23 13.79 -14.95 20.32
CA HIS A 23 13.18 -14.44 19.10
C HIS A 23 13.93 -13.18 18.68
N ASP A 24 15.10 -13.36 18.10
CA ASP A 24 15.76 -12.32 17.34
C ASP A 24 14.97 -12.21 16.03
N PRO A 25 14.21 -11.12 15.83
CA PRO A 25 13.42 -10.93 14.61
C PRO A 25 14.26 -11.05 13.35
N LEU A 26 15.56 -10.74 13.45
CA LEU A 26 16.54 -10.88 12.37
C LEU A 26 16.77 -12.35 12.00
N VAL A 27 17.00 -13.18 13.01
CA VAL A 27 17.25 -14.62 12.78
C VAL A 27 16.02 -15.27 12.16
N GLU A 28 14.83 -14.93 12.65
CA GLU A 28 13.58 -15.45 12.09
C GLU A 28 13.37 -14.95 10.66
N MET A 29 13.66 -13.68 10.39
CA MET A 29 13.59 -13.11 9.05
C MET A 29 14.54 -13.80 8.08
N ILE A 30 15.80 -13.98 8.48
CA ILE A 30 16.81 -14.70 7.68
C ILE A 30 16.35 -16.12 7.45
N ARG A 31 15.85 -16.81 8.48
CA ARG A 31 15.33 -18.17 8.35
C ARG A 31 14.23 -18.26 7.30
N VAL A 32 13.19 -17.42 7.43
CA VAL A 32 12.05 -17.42 6.51
C VAL A 32 12.48 -17.05 5.08
N LEU A 33 13.39 -16.06 4.96
CA LEU A 33 13.96 -15.69 3.68
C LEU A 33 14.66 -16.87 3.02
N LEU A 34 15.49 -17.57 3.76
CA LEU A 34 16.28 -18.69 3.28
C LEU A 34 15.42 -19.91 2.98
N GLU A 35 14.48 -20.25 3.85
CA GLU A 35 13.52 -21.32 3.59
C GLU A 35 12.68 -21.04 2.34
N SER A 36 12.32 -19.78 2.10
CA SER A 36 11.55 -19.37 0.90
C SER A 36 12.40 -19.38 -0.38
N LEU A 37 13.71 -19.18 -0.26
CA LEU A 37 14.64 -19.12 -1.38
C LEU A 37 15.35 -20.45 -1.64
N LEU A 38 15.47 -21.33 -0.64
CA LEU A 38 16.28 -22.55 -0.74
C LEU A 38 15.84 -23.46 -1.88
N ASP A 39 14.55 -23.58 -2.12
CA ASP A 39 14.04 -24.38 -3.25
C ASP A 39 14.41 -23.78 -4.61
N VAL A 40 14.72 -22.48 -4.66
CA VAL A 40 15.06 -21.74 -5.89
C VAL A 40 16.56 -21.46 -5.99
N VAL A 41 17.19 -21.13 -4.87
CA VAL A 41 18.61 -20.71 -4.79
C VAL A 41 19.55 -21.89 -4.62
N VAL A 42 19.07 -23.00 -4.08
CA VAL A 42 19.87 -24.23 -3.89
C VAL A 42 20.47 -24.75 -5.19
N LEU A 43 19.72 -24.67 -6.29
CA LEU A 43 20.23 -25.11 -7.60
C LEU A 43 21.42 -24.28 -8.09
N THR A 44 21.57 -23.04 -7.63
CA THR A 44 22.61 -22.12 -8.11
C THR A 44 23.66 -21.77 -7.07
N CYS A 45 23.37 -21.98 -5.79
CA CYS A 45 24.25 -21.56 -4.69
C CYS A 45 24.84 -22.73 -3.90
N GLU A 46 24.59 -23.97 -4.31
CA GLU A 46 25.11 -25.14 -3.62
C GLU A 46 26.65 -25.08 -3.53
N GLY A 47 27.17 -24.90 -2.31
CA GLY A 47 28.59 -24.75 -2.06
C GLY A 47 29.24 -23.44 -2.50
N LYS A 48 28.46 -22.43 -2.95
CA LYS A 48 28.99 -21.10 -3.26
C LYS A 48 29.21 -20.29 -1.99
N GLU A 49 30.43 -19.77 -1.87
CA GLU A 49 30.80 -18.74 -0.91
C GLU A 49 30.66 -17.37 -1.57
N VAL A 50 29.84 -16.50 -0.98
CA VAL A 50 29.69 -15.11 -1.42
C VAL A 50 30.38 -14.19 -0.43
N LYS A 51 31.26 -13.33 -0.93
CA LYS A 51 31.97 -12.34 -0.13
C LYS A 51 31.42 -10.95 -0.42
N ALA A 52 31.01 -10.24 0.63
CA ALA A 52 30.59 -8.86 0.55
C ALA A 52 31.03 -8.11 1.81
N ASP A 53 31.76 -7.02 1.66
CA ASP A 53 32.20 -6.14 2.76
C ASP A 53 32.82 -6.87 3.96
N GLY A 54 33.70 -7.86 3.71
CA GLY A 54 34.34 -8.66 4.75
C GLY A 54 33.50 -9.80 5.32
N PHE A 55 32.28 -9.99 4.80
CA PHE A 55 31.41 -11.12 5.14
C PHE A 55 31.52 -12.22 4.10
N ARG A 56 31.43 -13.43 4.59
CA ARG A 56 31.24 -14.61 3.76
C ARG A 56 29.91 -15.24 4.10
N LEU A 57 29.10 -15.47 3.12
CA LEU A 57 27.85 -16.21 3.24
C LEU A 57 28.04 -17.56 2.55
N LEU A 58 27.84 -18.63 3.27
CA LEU A 58 27.88 -19.98 2.76
C LEU A 58 26.49 -20.61 2.91
N ALA A 59 25.84 -20.86 1.79
CA ALA A 59 24.59 -21.61 1.75
C ALA A 59 24.91 -23.11 1.66
N ARG A 60 24.49 -23.86 2.68
CA ARG A 60 24.49 -25.33 2.66
C ARG A 60 23.03 -25.79 2.62
N PRO A 61 22.60 -26.42 1.52
CA PRO A 61 21.24 -26.89 1.40
C PRO A 61 20.89 -27.85 2.53
N GLN A 62 19.73 -27.64 3.15
CA GLN A 62 19.10 -28.54 4.12
C GLN A 62 19.78 -28.69 5.50
N GLU A 63 20.96 -28.15 5.72
CA GLU A 63 21.66 -28.30 6.99
C GLU A 63 21.70 -27.03 7.84
N GLU A 64 22.41 -26.02 7.37
CA GLU A 64 22.58 -24.76 8.10
C GLU A 64 22.97 -23.59 7.21
N PHE A 65 22.71 -22.41 7.69
CA PHE A 65 23.19 -21.17 7.11
C PHE A 65 24.28 -20.57 7.97
N CYS A 66 25.39 -20.21 7.35
CA CYS A 66 26.53 -19.64 8.07
C CYS A 66 26.87 -18.26 7.51
N ILE A 67 26.93 -17.27 8.37
CA ILE A 67 27.45 -15.94 8.07
C ILE A 67 28.76 -15.80 8.78
N PHE A 68 29.84 -15.52 8.03
CA PHE A 68 31.18 -15.32 8.53
C PHE A 68 31.58 -13.87 8.34
N GLY A 69 32.07 -13.24 9.36
CA GLY A 69 32.60 -11.89 9.28
C GLY A 69 33.44 -11.50 10.48
N PRO A 70 34.18 -10.39 10.42
CA PRO A 70 34.92 -9.88 11.55
C PRO A 70 33.97 -9.63 12.72
N ARG A 71 34.30 -10.18 13.89
CA ARG A 71 33.47 -10.05 15.11
C ARG A 71 33.18 -8.61 15.47
N SER A 72 34.16 -7.72 15.31
CA SER A 72 34.03 -6.29 15.54
C SER A 72 32.99 -5.61 14.65
N SER A 73 32.75 -6.13 13.44
CA SER A 73 31.77 -5.62 12.51
C SER A 73 30.34 -6.04 12.85
N LEU A 74 30.19 -7.18 13.56
CA LEU A 74 28.88 -7.71 13.94
C LEU A 74 28.40 -7.17 15.29
N ASP A 75 29.34 -6.95 16.23
CA ASP A 75 29.00 -6.57 17.59
C ASP A 75 28.91 -5.05 17.80
N GLY A 76 29.42 -4.25 16.84
CA GLY A 76 29.51 -2.80 16.98
C GLY A 76 30.61 -2.37 18.00
N PRO A 77 30.85 -1.05 18.16
CA PRO A 77 31.93 -0.54 19.01
C PRO A 77 31.76 -0.81 20.51
N GLU A 78 30.56 -1.16 20.97
CA GLU A 78 30.26 -1.36 22.38
C GLU A 78 30.13 -2.84 22.79
N GLY A 79 30.31 -3.76 21.84
CA GLY A 79 30.15 -5.21 22.07
C GLY A 79 28.70 -5.68 22.21
N PRO A 80 28.48 -7.00 22.38
CA PRO A 80 27.14 -7.56 22.44
C PRO A 80 26.49 -7.19 23.77
N ASN A 81 25.62 -6.22 23.77
CA ASN A 81 24.77 -5.95 24.90
C ASN A 81 23.41 -6.65 24.71
N LEU A 82 23.27 -7.82 25.31
CA LEU A 82 22.06 -8.64 25.23
C LEU A 82 20.80 -7.94 25.77
N GLN A 83 20.94 -6.95 26.66
CA GLN A 83 19.82 -6.11 27.07
C GLN A 83 19.37 -5.15 25.97
N SER A 84 20.23 -4.87 25.02
CA SER A 84 19.93 -4.01 23.88
C SER A 84 19.32 -4.76 22.70
N VAL A 85 19.00 -6.06 22.84
CA VAL A 85 18.14 -6.77 21.87
C VAL A 85 16.81 -6.03 21.66
N ARG A 86 16.38 -5.28 22.67
CA ARG A 86 15.25 -4.36 22.57
C ARG A 86 15.59 -3.03 21.88
N ASN A 87 16.85 -2.72 21.71
CA ASN A 87 17.33 -1.50 21.06
C ASN A 87 17.89 -1.86 19.69
N ALA A 88 17.03 -1.78 18.65
CA ALA A 88 17.39 -2.07 17.25
C ALA A 88 18.63 -1.28 16.78
N ALA A 89 18.91 -0.16 17.42
CA ALA A 89 20.03 0.71 17.14
C ALA A 89 21.40 0.02 17.21
N LEU A 90 21.57 -0.92 18.12
CA LEU A 90 22.85 -1.65 18.27
C LEU A 90 23.02 -2.78 17.26
N TYR A 91 21.91 -3.21 16.65
CA TYR A 91 21.91 -4.25 15.63
C TYR A 91 21.97 -3.70 14.21
N GLU A 92 21.81 -2.41 14.03
CA GLU A 92 21.78 -1.79 12.71
C GLU A 92 23.02 -2.12 11.86
N PRO A 93 24.26 -2.02 12.34
CA PRO A 93 25.44 -2.41 11.57
C PRO A 93 25.38 -3.88 11.14
N ARG A 94 24.99 -4.78 12.06
CA ARG A 94 24.84 -6.22 11.80
C ARG A 94 23.83 -6.48 10.70
N ILE A 95 22.70 -5.78 10.72
CA ILE A 95 21.63 -5.92 9.76
C ILE A 95 22.04 -5.41 8.40
N VAL A 96 22.61 -4.21 8.33
CA VAL A 96 23.10 -3.64 7.07
C VAL A 96 24.11 -4.57 6.40
N LEU A 97 24.96 -5.21 7.19
CA LEU A 97 25.94 -6.14 6.67
C LEU A 97 25.31 -7.44 6.17
N ILE A 98 24.31 -7.96 6.89
CA ILE A 98 23.55 -9.13 6.45
C ILE A 98 22.70 -8.79 5.21
N GLU A 99 22.02 -7.64 5.18
CA GLU A 99 21.31 -7.17 4.00
C GLU A 99 22.23 -7.07 2.79
N ARG A 100 23.43 -6.48 2.93
CA ARG A 100 24.41 -6.39 1.85
C ARG A 100 24.92 -7.76 1.39
N ALA A 101 25.16 -8.68 2.32
CA ALA A 101 25.55 -10.04 1.99
C ALA A 101 24.46 -10.77 1.21
N LEU A 102 23.21 -10.62 1.63
CA LEU A 102 22.05 -11.18 0.94
C LEU A 102 21.79 -10.49 -0.41
N GLU A 103 21.97 -9.17 -0.51
CA GLU A 103 21.90 -8.44 -1.78
C GLU A 103 22.96 -8.90 -2.77
N ALA A 104 24.18 -9.21 -2.30
CA ALA A 104 25.24 -9.73 -3.14
C ALA A 104 24.91 -11.13 -3.69
N ILE A 105 24.22 -11.97 -2.92
CA ILE A 105 23.75 -13.28 -3.37
C ILE A 105 22.60 -13.14 -4.36
N LEU A 106 21.67 -12.25 -4.07
CA LEU A 106 20.42 -12.10 -4.81
C LEU A 106 20.54 -11.13 -5.98
N SER A 107 21.64 -10.36 -6.07
CA SER A 107 21.84 -9.40 -7.18
C SER A 107 21.95 -10.08 -8.53
N VAL A 108 22.47 -11.31 -8.55
CA VAL A 108 22.50 -12.16 -9.74
C VAL A 108 22.15 -13.59 -9.34
N VAL A 109 20.92 -14.00 -9.57
CA VAL A 109 20.44 -15.37 -9.37
C VAL A 109 20.29 -16.04 -10.73
N GLU A 110 20.96 -17.15 -10.94
CA GLU A 110 20.74 -18.00 -12.10
C GLU A 110 19.69 -19.06 -11.74
N LEU A 111 18.61 -19.10 -12.48
CA LEU A 111 17.51 -20.06 -12.30
C LEU A 111 17.45 -20.98 -13.52
N GLU A 112 17.05 -22.22 -13.30
CA GLU A 112 16.84 -23.18 -14.39
C GLU A 112 15.67 -22.75 -15.24
N GLY A 113 15.91 -22.39 -16.50
CA GLY A 113 14.90 -22.12 -17.51
C GLY A 113 14.72 -23.29 -18.47
N GLU A 114 13.66 -23.31 -19.24
CA GLU A 114 13.39 -24.37 -20.24
C GLU A 114 14.46 -24.45 -21.32
N GLU A 115 15.13 -23.35 -21.64
CA GLU A 115 16.20 -23.24 -22.66
C GLU A 115 17.61 -23.11 -22.05
N GLY A 116 17.75 -23.36 -20.72
CA GLY A 116 19.01 -23.21 -19.99
C GLY A 116 18.93 -22.18 -18.87
N PRO A 117 20.06 -21.94 -18.16
CA PRO A 117 20.06 -21.05 -17.01
C PRO A 117 19.72 -19.62 -17.40
N VAL A 118 18.78 -19.01 -16.68
CA VAL A 118 18.36 -17.61 -16.83
C VAL A 118 18.88 -16.79 -15.68
N SER A 119 19.69 -15.79 -15.99
CA SER A 119 20.20 -14.85 -14.99
C SER A 119 19.13 -13.83 -14.63
N VAL A 120 18.70 -13.81 -13.37
CA VAL A 120 17.76 -12.85 -12.81
C VAL A 120 18.54 -11.85 -11.97
N SER A 121 18.60 -10.61 -12.46
CA SER A 121 19.30 -9.52 -11.78
C SER A 121 18.33 -8.50 -11.17
N GLY A 122 18.80 -7.76 -10.16
CA GLY A 122 18.05 -6.63 -9.60
C GLY A 122 17.18 -6.99 -8.39
N PHE A 123 17.39 -8.13 -7.76
CA PHE A 123 16.83 -8.38 -6.45
C PHE A 123 17.48 -7.45 -5.43
N ARG A 124 16.73 -6.49 -4.94
CA ARG A 124 17.12 -5.70 -3.79
C ARG A 124 16.27 -6.12 -2.61
N LEU A 125 16.89 -6.59 -1.56
CA LEU A 125 16.24 -6.91 -0.29
C LEU A 125 15.86 -5.63 0.46
N ARG A 126 15.11 -4.74 -0.19
CA ARG A 126 14.67 -3.53 0.48
C ARG A 126 13.53 -3.77 1.47
N ASP A 127 12.76 -4.84 1.28
CA ASP A 127 11.68 -5.18 2.21
C ASP A 127 11.54 -6.67 2.50
N PRO A 128 12.30 -7.19 3.48
CA PRO A 128 12.13 -8.57 3.94
C PRO A 128 10.72 -8.91 4.45
N ARG A 129 9.87 -7.92 4.75
CA ARG A 129 8.48 -8.18 5.19
C ARG A 129 7.62 -8.78 4.08
N HIS A 130 7.93 -8.52 2.82
CA HIS A 130 7.27 -9.23 1.73
C HIS A 130 7.51 -10.74 1.80
N TRP A 131 8.58 -11.16 2.46
CA TRP A 131 8.91 -12.55 2.69
C TRP A 131 8.29 -13.10 3.96
N LEU A 132 8.06 -12.24 4.97
CA LEU A 132 7.53 -12.61 6.28
C LEU A 132 6.01 -12.50 6.35
N MET A 133 5.43 -11.55 5.62
CA MET A 133 3.98 -11.44 5.57
C MET A 133 3.43 -12.43 4.54
N PRO A 134 2.36 -13.17 4.90
CA PRO A 134 1.56 -13.78 3.87
C PRO A 134 1.08 -12.63 2.98
N SER A 135 1.73 -12.46 1.83
CA SER A 135 1.15 -11.62 0.81
C SER A 135 -0.24 -12.21 0.56
N ALA A 136 -1.23 -11.38 0.30
CA ALA A 136 -2.56 -11.88 -0.04
C ALA A 136 -2.52 -12.67 -1.38
N GLY A 137 -1.32 -13.01 -1.86
CA GLY A 137 -1.07 -13.72 -3.10
C GLY A 137 -1.66 -12.95 -4.27
N ASP A 138 -1.36 -11.63 -4.37
CA ASP A 138 -1.78 -10.87 -5.54
C ASP A 138 -1.14 -11.51 -6.78
N PRO A 139 -1.95 -12.03 -7.72
CA PRO A 139 -1.41 -12.63 -8.94
C PRO A 139 -0.51 -11.68 -9.73
N LEU A 140 -0.65 -10.37 -9.54
CA LEU A 140 0.14 -9.35 -10.24
C LEU A 140 1.50 -9.07 -9.61
N GLU A 141 1.83 -9.62 -8.45
CA GLU A 141 3.17 -9.52 -7.88
C GLU A 141 4.25 -10.09 -8.80
N VAL A 142 3.87 -11.06 -9.65
CA VAL A 142 4.74 -11.59 -10.71
C VAL A 142 5.23 -10.50 -11.66
N PHE A 143 4.45 -9.42 -11.80
CA PHE A 143 4.75 -8.32 -12.74
C PHE A 143 5.60 -7.20 -12.14
N GLY A 144 5.88 -7.21 -10.86
CA GLY A 144 6.49 -6.09 -10.17
C GLY A 144 7.76 -5.54 -10.83
N TYR A 145 8.56 -6.39 -11.45
CA TYR A 145 9.74 -5.95 -12.21
C TYR A 145 9.47 -5.72 -13.69
N ALA A 146 8.48 -6.37 -14.22
CA ALA A 146 8.24 -6.37 -15.65
C ALA A 146 7.49 -5.13 -16.13
N ALA A 147 6.81 -4.45 -15.22
CA ALA A 147 6.09 -3.22 -15.54
C ALA A 147 6.99 -1.96 -15.46
N THR A 148 8.26 -2.06 -15.80
CA THR A 148 9.18 -0.91 -15.85
C THR A 148 8.85 0.08 -16.98
N ARG A 149 7.96 -0.32 -17.91
CA ARG A 149 7.59 0.45 -19.07
C ARG A 149 6.32 1.25 -18.82
N CYS A 150 6.31 2.48 -19.35
CA CYS A 150 5.09 3.23 -19.51
C CYS A 150 4.98 3.69 -20.96
N ASN A 151 3.79 3.55 -21.54
CA ASN A 151 3.52 3.94 -22.92
C ASN A 151 2.93 5.34 -23.06
N VAL A 152 2.74 6.04 -21.94
CA VAL A 152 2.29 7.44 -21.83
C VAL A 152 3.30 8.27 -21.06
N ASP A 153 3.12 9.59 -21.06
CA ASP A 153 3.96 10.55 -20.35
C ASP A 153 3.08 11.65 -19.72
N CYS A 154 2.34 11.29 -18.66
CA CYS A 154 1.40 12.19 -18.00
C CYS A 154 2.12 13.42 -17.43
N SER A 155 1.54 14.62 -17.60
CA SER A 155 2.10 15.87 -17.08
C SER A 155 2.18 15.87 -15.56
N PHE A 156 1.25 15.23 -14.88
CA PHE A 156 1.11 15.13 -13.41
C PHE A 156 1.64 13.81 -12.83
N CYS A 157 2.44 13.05 -13.58
CA CYS A 157 2.96 11.77 -13.10
C CYS A 157 3.83 11.97 -11.87
N TYR A 158 3.46 11.33 -10.75
CA TYR A 158 4.20 11.42 -9.50
C TYR A 158 5.66 10.96 -9.61
N LEU A 159 5.97 10.02 -10.51
CA LEU A 159 7.34 9.59 -10.78
C LEU A 159 8.27 10.70 -11.34
N LYS A 160 7.72 11.83 -11.78
CA LYS A 160 8.51 13.01 -12.16
C LYS A 160 8.96 13.82 -10.96
N GLY A 161 8.38 13.55 -9.82
CA GLY A 161 8.71 14.17 -8.54
C GLY A 161 9.46 13.24 -7.59
N ASP A 162 10.10 12.18 -8.12
CA ASP A 162 10.92 11.30 -7.30
C ASP A 162 12.13 12.04 -6.73
N PRO A 163 12.44 11.86 -5.44
CA PRO A 163 13.70 12.32 -4.88
C PRO A 163 14.89 11.68 -5.62
N PRO A 164 15.99 12.45 -5.89
CA PRO A 164 17.14 11.91 -6.61
C PRO A 164 17.83 10.73 -5.91
N ASP A 165 17.77 10.69 -4.59
CA ASP A 165 18.33 9.65 -3.73
C ASP A 165 17.39 8.46 -3.50
N LEU A 166 16.14 8.56 -3.97
CA LEU A 166 15.12 7.53 -3.85
C LEU A 166 14.46 7.24 -5.20
N PRO A 167 15.14 6.57 -6.13
CA PRO A 167 14.54 6.24 -7.42
C PRO A 167 13.44 5.18 -7.21
N LEU A 168 12.18 5.59 -7.32
CA LEU A 168 11.02 4.69 -7.28
C LEU A 168 10.88 3.88 -8.57
N ALA A 169 11.55 4.33 -9.62
CA ALA A 169 11.48 3.73 -10.94
C ALA A 169 12.60 2.72 -11.16
N SER A 170 12.25 1.47 -11.42
CA SER A 170 13.21 0.47 -11.89
C SER A 170 13.80 0.86 -13.26
N PRO A 171 15.09 0.62 -13.50
CA PRO A 171 15.70 0.87 -14.81
C PRO A 171 15.02 0.03 -15.89
N ARG A 172 14.88 0.62 -17.08
CA ARG A 172 14.28 -0.06 -18.24
C ARG A 172 15.18 -1.20 -18.72
N ARG A 173 14.62 -2.39 -18.87
CA ARG A 173 15.30 -3.61 -19.33
C ARG A 173 14.82 -4.01 -20.74
N LYS A 174 15.46 -5.00 -21.34
CA LYS A 174 14.97 -5.60 -22.58
C LYS A 174 13.70 -6.42 -22.29
N ALA A 175 12.73 -6.36 -23.21
CA ALA A 175 11.46 -7.05 -23.01
C ALA A 175 11.61 -8.59 -22.92
N ALA A 176 12.59 -9.15 -23.62
CA ALA A 176 12.87 -10.58 -23.55
C ALA A 176 13.38 -11.00 -22.15
N ASP A 177 14.27 -10.20 -21.56
CA ASP A 177 14.81 -10.47 -20.22
C ASP A 177 13.72 -10.32 -19.17
N GLU A 178 12.85 -9.31 -19.31
CA GLU A 178 11.68 -9.11 -18.43
C GLU A 178 10.71 -10.30 -18.55
N LEU A 179 10.45 -10.80 -19.77
CA LEU A 179 9.61 -11.97 -19.99
C LEU A 179 10.21 -13.23 -19.35
N ALA A 180 11.49 -13.49 -19.59
CA ALA A 180 12.18 -14.64 -19.02
C ALA A 180 12.09 -14.65 -17.49
N GLU A 181 12.34 -13.51 -16.85
CA GLU A 181 12.20 -13.37 -15.41
C GLU A 181 10.76 -13.59 -14.93
N MET A 182 9.77 -13.01 -15.62
CA MET A 182 8.36 -13.22 -15.27
C MET A 182 7.95 -14.69 -15.35
N MET A 183 8.38 -15.39 -16.39
CA MET A 183 8.04 -16.81 -16.57
C MET A 183 8.67 -17.67 -15.48
N ILE A 184 9.89 -17.33 -15.04
CA ILE A 184 10.55 -18.01 -13.92
C ILE A 184 9.81 -17.72 -12.61
N ARG A 185 9.48 -16.46 -12.31
CA ARG A 185 8.69 -16.09 -11.13
C ARG A 185 7.36 -16.83 -11.11
N LEU A 186 6.71 -16.91 -12.27
CA LEU A 186 5.46 -17.61 -12.44
C LEU A 186 5.60 -19.12 -12.17
N ARG A 187 6.73 -19.74 -12.53
CA ARG A 187 7.00 -21.16 -12.24
C ARG A 187 6.90 -21.45 -10.75
N TYR A 188 7.47 -20.60 -9.92
CA TYR A 188 7.54 -20.75 -8.46
C TYR A 188 6.40 -20.02 -7.71
N PHE A 189 5.54 -19.31 -8.42
CA PHE A 189 4.41 -18.63 -7.81
C PHE A 189 3.35 -19.66 -7.38
N ASP A 190 3.10 -19.68 -6.07
CA ASP A 190 2.02 -20.45 -5.46
C ASP A 190 0.97 -19.50 -4.88
N PRO A 191 -0.18 -19.34 -5.54
CA PRO A 191 -1.24 -18.44 -5.07
C PRO A 191 -1.88 -18.89 -3.75
N GLU A 192 -1.77 -20.18 -3.39
CA GLU A 192 -2.35 -20.71 -2.15
C GLU A 192 -1.40 -20.59 -0.96
N ALA A 193 -0.09 -20.56 -1.19
CA ALA A 193 0.90 -20.36 -0.15
C ALA A 193 0.86 -18.95 0.46
N GLY A 194 0.19 -17.99 -0.20
CA GLY A 194 0.10 -16.61 0.25
C GLY A 194 1.45 -15.90 0.32
N ARG A 195 2.47 -16.41 -0.38
CA ARG A 195 3.82 -15.86 -0.45
C ARG A 195 4.22 -15.68 -1.91
N ALA A 196 4.73 -14.52 -2.25
CA ALA A 196 5.50 -14.35 -3.46
C ALA A 196 6.93 -14.78 -3.18
N LEU A 197 7.51 -15.63 -4.02
CA LEU A 197 8.91 -16.05 -3.91
C LEU A 197 9.88 -14.88 -4.07
N PHE A 198 9.44 -13.86 -4.79
CA PHE A 198 10.22 -12.65 -5.04
C PHE A 198 9.33 -11.44 -4.87
N PRO A 199 9.70 -10.49 -4.00
CA PRO A 199 8.93 -9.26 -3.84
C PRO A 199 8.90 -8.49 -5.16
N ALA A 200 7.74 -7.91 -5.46
CA ALA A 200 7.61 -6.95 -6.53
C ALA A 200 8.31 -5.65 -6.11
N TRP A 201 9.36 -5.29 -6.81
CA TRP A 201 10.06 -4.03 -6.61
C TRP A 201 9.63 -3.00 -7.63
N GLY A 202 9.36 -1.84 -7.14
CA GLY A 202 8.93 -0.72 -7.94
C GLY A 202 7.42 -0.77 -8.22
N GLU A 203 6.89 0.39 -8.51
CA GLU A 203 5.50 0.52 -8.85
C GLU A 203 5.21 -0.05 -10.23
N ILE A 204 4.09 -0.75 -10.33
CA ILE A 204 3.54 -1.20 -11.60
C ILE A 204 3.12 0.05 -12.37
N ARG A 205 3.90 0.44 -13.39
CA ARG A 205 3.64 1.66 -14.15
C ARG A 205 2.49 1.48 -15.13
N GLU A 206 2.64 0.55 -16.05
CA GLU A 206 1.66 0.29 -17.12
C GLU A 206 1.83 -1.16 -17.60
N ALA A 207 1.15 -2.08 -16.94
CA ALA A 207 1.29 -3.51 -17.23
C ALA A 207 1.04 -3.84 -18.72
N LEU A 208 0.03 -3.21 -19.33
CA LEU A 208 -0.33 -3.46 -20.73
C LEU A 208 0.64 -2.84 -21.75
N ALA A 209 1.67 -2.12 -21.30
CA ALA A 209 2.73 -1.63 -22.20
C ALA A 209 3.78 -2.70 -22.54
N HIS A 210 3.81 -3.82 -21.83
CA HIS A 210 4.75 -4.90 -22.10
C HIS A 210 4.31 -5.72 -23.31
N PRO A 211 5.18 -5.94 -24.32
CA PRO A 211 4.79 -6.59 -25.58
C PRO A 211 4.32 -8.05 -25.40
N HIS A 212 4.77 -8.73 -24.35
CA HIS A 212 4.43 -10.13 -24.07
C HIS A 212 3.43 -10.29 -22.89
N ILE A 213 2.72 -9.23 -22.53
CA ILE A 213 1.86 -9.26 -21.34
C ILE A 213 0.78 -10.36 -21.41
N LEU A 214 0.18 -10.58 -22.57
CA LEU A 214 -0.84 -11.61 -22.74
C LEU A 214 -0.30 -13.03 -22.52
N THR A 215 0.94 -13.29 -22.92
CA THR A 215 1.60 -14.59 -22.65
C THR A 215 1.68 -14.85 -21.15
N VAL A 216 2.12 -13.84 -20.40
CA VAL A 216 2.25 -13.94 -18.94
C VAL A 216 0.90 -14.06 -18.25
N LEU A 217 -0.09 -13.23 -18.64
CA LEU A 217 -1.44 -13.30 -18.09
C LEU A 217 -2.11 -14.66 -18.36
N LYS A 218 -1.94 -15.22 -19.56
CA LYS A 218 -2.46 -16.54 -19.92
C LYS A 218 -1.83 -17.64 -19.05
N ALA A 219 -0.52 -17.61 -18.88
CA ALA A 219 0.19 -18.57 -18.04
C ALA A 219 -0.19 -18.42 -16.56
N LEU A 220 -0.34 -17.18 -16.07
CA LEU A 220 -0.78 -16.89 -14.70
C LEU A 220 -2.22 -17.41 -14.46
N ARG A 221 -3.13 -17.25 -15.43
CA ARG A 221 -4.51 -17.74 -15.33
C ARG A 221 -4.60 -19.25 -15.19
N GLN A 222 -3.65 -19.99 -15.70
CA GLN A 222 -3.58 -21.45 -15.50
C GLN A 222 -3.27 -21.84 -14.04
N LYS A 223 -2.67 -20.93 -13.26
CA LYS A 223 -2.31 -21.20 -11.86
C LYS A 223 -3.35 -20.73 -10.85
N THR A 224 -4.18 -19.75 -11.17
CA THR A 224 -5.08 -19.15 -10.19
C THR A 224 -6.38 -18.64 -10.80
N LEU A 225 -7.46 -18.75 -10.02
CA LEU A 225 -8.76 -18.13 -10.31
C LEU A 225 -8.96 -16.80 -9.57
N ARG A 226 -7.95 -16.31 -8.86
CA ARG A 226 -8.01 -14.98 -8.23
C ARG A 226 -8.14 -13.88 -9.29
N PRO A 227 -8.88 -12.80 -9.02
CA PRO A 227 -9.05 -11.73 -9.99
C PRO A 227 -7.73 -11.00 -10.25
N PHE A 228 -7.44 -10.75 -11.53
CA PHE A 228 -6.33 -9.85 -11.89
C PHE A 228 -6.79 -8.41 -11.74
N ARG A 229 -5.99 -7.59 -11.07
CA ARG A 229 -6.20 -6.15 -10.93
C ARG A 229 -5.20 -5.40 -11.79
N ILE A 230 -5.65 -4.85 -12.91
CA ILE A 230 -4.79 -4.25 -13.93
C ILE A 230 -4.98 -2.74 -13.91
N TYR A 231 -3.92 -2.02 -13.57
CA TYR A 231 -3.86 -0.56 -13.68
C TYR A 231 -3.35 -0.19 -15.08
N THR A 232 -4.09 0.65 -15.79
CA THR A 232 -3.72 1.03 -17.16
C THR A 232 -4.20 2.42 -17.53
N SER A 233 -3.40 3.10 -18.35
CA SER A 233 -3.78 4.36 -19.00
C SER A 233 -4.85 4.18 -20.09
N GLY A 234 -5.20 2.95 -20.42
CA GLY A 234 -6.13 2.62 -21.50
C GLY A 234 -5.54 2.70 -22.90
N ARG A 235 -4.30 3.19 -23.07
CA ARG A 235 -3.69 3.35 -24.39
C ARG A 235 -3.54 2.02 -25.17
N ALA A 236 -3.44 0.90 -24.47
CA ALA A 236 -3.34 -0.43 -25.05
C ALA A 236 -4.69 -1.16 -25.16
N LEU A 237 -5.80 -0.60 -24.63
CA LEU A 237 -7.13 -1.24 -24.62
C LEU A 237 -7.82 -1.16 -25.98
N THR A 238 -7.17 -1.71 -27.02
CA THR A 238 -7.81 -1.92 -28.32
C THR A 238 -8.90 -2.99 -28.22
N HIS A 239 -9.79 -3.06 -29.19
CA HIS A 239 -10.84 -4.09 -29.26
C HIS A 239 -10.26 -5.52 -29.13
N GLU A 240 -9.12 -5.78 -29.76
CA GLU A 240 -8.45 -7.07 -29.66
C GLU A 240 -7.93 -7.34 -28.25
N MET A 241 -7.26 -6.36 -27.62
CA MET A 241 -6.74 -6.49 -26.26
C MET A 241 -7.89 -6.74 -25.27
N VAL A 242 -8.99 -6.00 -25.38
CA VAL A 242 -10.14 -6.18 -24.48
C VAL A 242 -10.77 -7.56 -24.66
N ARG A 243 -10.87 -8.06 -25.88
CA ARG A 243 -11.36 -9.43 -26.15
C ARG A 243 -10.45 -10.49 -25.52
N GLU A 244 -9.13 -10.35 -25.63
CA GLU A 244 -8.17 -11.27 -25.01
C GLU A 244 -8.25 -11.22 -23.49
N LEU A 245 -8.37 -10.02 -22.91
CA LEU A 245 -8.56 -9.86 -21.47
C LEU A 245 -9.88 -10.47 -20.98
N ALA A 246 -10.96 -10.33 -21.74
CA ALA A 246 -12.26 -10.92 -21.40
C ALA A 246 -12.21 -12.44 -21.27
N ALA A 247 -11.33 -13.11 -22.04
CA ALA A 247 -11.09 -14.55 -21.92
C ALA A 247 -10.30 -14.95 -20.66
N LEU A 248 -9.72 -13.98 -19.96
CA LEU A 248 -8.90 -14.20 -18.76
C LEU A 248 -9.61 -13.85 -17.44
N ARG A 249 -10.94 -13.73 -17.45
CA ARG A 249 -11.70 -13.48 -16.21
C ARG A 249 -11.46 -14.56 -15.14
N PRO A 250 -11.62 -14.21 -13.82
CA PRO A 250 -12.02 -12.91 -13.30
C PRO A 250 -10.90 -11.87 -13.33
N LEU A 251 -11.21 -10.65 -13.74
CA LEU A 251 -10.27 -9.52 -13.73
C LEU A 251 -11.00 -8.18 -13.52
N TYR A 252 -10.24 -7.18 -13.09
CA TYR A 252 -10.71 -5.83 -12.84
C TYR A 252 -9.73 -4.82 -13.43
N ILE A 253 -10.27 -3.83 -14.12
CA ILE A 253 -9.45 -2.78 -14.75
C ILE A 253 -9.56 -1.49 -13.95
N TYR A 254 -8.42 -0.96 -13.49
CA TYR A 254 -8.32 0.43 -13.04
C TYR A 254 -7.86 1.27 -14.23
N LEU A 255 -8.82 1.92 -14.88
CA LEU A 255 -8.60 2.72 -16.08
C LEU A 255 -8.27 4.17 -15.70
N SER A 256 -7.03 4.59 -15.87
CA SER A 256 -6.63 5.99 -15.72
C SER A 256 -7.07 6.80 -16.94
N LEU A 257 -8.19 7.52 -16.81
CA LEU A 257 -8.80 8.29 -17.90
C LEU A 257 -9.18 9.67 -17.38
N HIS A 258 -8.37 10.68 -17.70
CA HIS A 258 -8.34 11.97 -17.01
C HIS A 258 -9.21 13.06 -17.63
N SER A 259 -9.74 12.84 -18.83
CA SER A 259 -10.67 13.76 -19.52
C SER A 259 -11.45 13.01 -20.61
N ALA A 260 -12.71 13.39 -20.82
CA ALA A 260 -13.50 12.97 -21.97
C ALA A 260 -13.22 13.83 -23.22
N ASN A 261 -12.59 15.00 -23.05
CA ASN A 261 -12.17 15.85 -24.13
C ASN A 261 -10.84 15.36 -24.74
N PRO A 262 -10.77 14.98 -26.03
CA PRO A 262 -9.59 14.40 -26.63
C PRO A 262 -8.38 15.34 -26.65
N ASP A 263 -8.59 16.64 -26.83
CA ASP A 263 -7.52 17.63 -26.86
C ASP A 263 -6.95 17.85 -25.47
N ARG A 264 -7.80 17.96 -24.44
CA ARG A 264 -7.36 18.04 -23.05
C ARG A 264 -6.66 16.76 -22.61
N LEU A 265 -7.21 15.59 -22.95
CA LEU A 265 -6.56 14.31 -22.68
C LEU A 265 -5.16 14.25 -23.27
N SER A 266 -4.98 14.71 -24.50
CA SER A 266 -3.69 14.74 -25.19
C SER A 266 -2.69 15.72 -24.53
N ARG A 267 -3.16 16.82 -23.95
CA ARG A 267 -2.31 17.76 -23.18
C ARG A 267 -1.90 17.19 -21.83
N LEU A 268 -2.85 16.57 -21.11
CA LEU A 268 -2.61 15.96 -19.79
C LEU A 268 -1.76 14.71 -19.89
N VAL A 269 -2.06 13.86 -20.88
CA VAL A 269 -1.43 12.56 -21.10
C VAL A 269 -0.66 12.61 -22.40
N ARG A 270 0.58 13.06 -22.37
CA ARG A 270 1.44 13.06 -23.57
C ARG A 270 1.57 11.64 -24.12
N ARG A 271 1.68 11.50 -25.44
CA ARG A 271 1.64 10.22 -26.16
C ARG A 271 0.32 9.46 -25.97
N ALA A 272 -0.76 10.16 -25.61
CA ALA A 272 -2.10 9.58 -25.61
C ALA A 272 -2.49 9.02 -26.98
N ARG A 273 -3.45 8.13 -26.97
CA ARG A 273 -4.21 7.68 -28.14
C ARG A 273 -5.68 7.87 -27.82
N PRO A 274 -6.17 9.13 -27.91
CA PRO A 274 -7.50 9.49 -27.44
C PRO A 274 -8.60 8.59 -28.03
N GLU A 275 -8.50 8.25 -29.29
CA GLU A 275 -9.44 7.37 -29.98
C GLU A 275 -9.55 5.96 -29.35
N VAL A 276 -8.43 5.42 -28.82
CA VAL A 276 -8.42 4.14 -28.12
C VAL A 276 -8.87 4.30 -26.67
N GLN A 277 -8.33 5.31 -25.98
CA GLN A 277 -8.57 5.52 -24.55
C GLN A 277 -10.03 5.90 -24.27
N LEU A 278 -10.64 6.76 -25.10
CA LEU A 278 -12.04 7.17 -24.97
C LEU A 278 -13.02 6.05 -25.37
N ALA A 279 -12.61 5.12 -26.24
CA ALA A 279 -13.42 3.95 -26.58
C ALA A 279 -13.35 2.85 -25.52
N ALA A 280 -12.30 2.84 -24.66
CA ALA A 280 -12.08 1.76 -23.70
C ALA A 280 -13.27 1.51 -22.74
N PRO A 281 -13.92 2.52 -22.13
CA PRO A 281 -15.09 2.30 -21.27
C PRO A 281 -16.22 1.53 -21.94
N ARG A 282 -16.54 1.89 -23.20
CA ARG A 282 -17.56 1.21 -23.99
C ARG A 282 -17.16 -0.25 -24.26
N LEU A 283 -15.91 -0.50 -24.67
CA LEU A 283 -15.42 -1.84 -24.94
C LEU A 283 -15.42 -2.72 -23.67
N LEU A 284 -15.01 -2.18 -22.52
CA LEU A 284 -15.05 -2.91 -21.26
C LEU A 284 -16.48 -3.28 -20.87
N GLN A 285 -17.44 -2.38 -21.02
CA GLN A 285 -18.85 -2.64 -20.80
C GLN A 285 -19.39 -3.73 -21.74
N GLU A 286 -19.16 -3.61 -23.06
CA GLU A 286 -19.62 -4.56 -24.08
C GLU A 286 -19.09 -5.98 -23.81
N HIS A 287 -17.87 -6.09 -23.29
CA HIS A 287 -17.28 -7.37 -22.91
C HIS A 287 -17.55 -7.80 -21.46
N GLY A 288 -18.33 -7.03 -20.71
CA GLY A 288 -18.71 -7.34 -19.33
C GLY A 288 -17.52 -7.41 -18.38
N ILE A 289 -16.47 -6.63 -18.61
CA ILE A 289 -15.30 -6.53 -17.73
C ILE A 289 -15.58 -5.42 -16.70
N PRO A 290 -15.59 -5.73 -15.38
CA PRO A 290 -15.76 -4.72 -14.35
C PRO A 290 -14.53 -3.80 -14.31
N TYR A 291 -14.76 -2.49 -14.14
CA TYR A 291 -13.68 -1.51 -14.13
C TYR A 291 -14.04 -0.26 -13.32
N ALA A 292 -13.00 0.41 -12.81
CA ALA A 292 -13.11 1.76 -12.28
C ALA A 292 -12.44 2.76 -13.23
N ILE A 293 -12.90 4.00 -13.19
CA ILE A 293 -12.21 5.12 -13.85
C ILE A 293 -11.49 5.94 -12.78
N ALA A 294 -10.17 6.03 -12.88
CA ALA A 294 -9.33 6.87 -12.05
C ALA A 294 -9.03 8.19 -12.78
N LEU A 295 -9.31 9.31 -12.10
CA LEU A 295 -9.12 10.66 -12.63
C LEU A 295 -8.15 11.43 -11.72
N VAL A 296 -7.26 12.21 -12.32
CA VAL A 296 -6.47 13.24 -11.65
C VAL A 296 -6.86 14.58 -12.28
N PRO A 297 -7.76 15.35 -11.68
CA PRO A 297 -8.13 16.67 -12.17
C PRO A 297 -6.98 17.64 -11.92
N TRP A 298 -6.12 17.80 -12.95
CA TRP A 298 -4.93 18.64 -12.87
C TRP A 298 -5.24 20.07 -13.33
N PRO A 299 -4.95 21.10 -12.51
CA PRO A 299 -5.36 22.48 -12.81
C PRO A 299 -4.44 23.18 -13.82
N GLN A 300 -4.08 22.50 -14.91
CA GLN A 300 -3.15 22.99 -15.94
C GLN A 300 -3.65 24.29 -16.60
N ASP A 301 -4.98 24.36 -16.84
CA ASP A 301 -5.64 25.47 -17.54
C ASP A 301 -6.42 26.38 -16.55
N GLY A 302 -6.16 26.23 -15.24
CA GLY A 302 -6.86 26.92 -14.17
C GLY A 302 -7.97 26.11 -13.52
N LEU A 303 -8.53 26.61 -12.42
CA LEU A 303 -9.49 25.90 -11.58
C LEU A 303 -10.84 25.68 -12.29
N ALA A 304 -11.45 26.73 -12.86
CA ALA A 304 -12.77 26.62 -13.44
C ALA A 304 -12.84 25.67 -14.65
N PRO A 305 -11.95 25.75 -15.66
CA PRO A 305 -11.93 24.78 -16.76
C PRO A 305 -11.65 23.36 -16.32
N MET A 306 -10.83 23.17 -15.28
CA MET A 306 -10.57 21.85 -14.70
C MET A 306 -11.84 21.23 -14.08
N LEU A 307 -12.60 22.00 -13.31
CA LEU A 307 -13.84 21.54 -12.68
C LEU A 307 -14.93 21.25 -13.71
N GLU A 308 -15.04 22.06 -14.75
CA GLU A 308 -15.97 21.82 -15.87
C GLU A 308 -15.65 20.50 -16.56
N ASP A 309 -14.40 20.29 -16.97
CA ASP A 309 -13.94 19.05 -17.59
C ASP A 309 -14.13 17.82 -16.68
N LEU A 310 -13.88 17.95 -15.37
CA LEU A 310 -14.13 16.89 -14.39
C LEU A 310 -15.63 16.47 -14.40
N LYS A 311 -16.52 17.45 -14.34
CA LYS A 311 -17.97 17.22 -14.34
C LYS A 311 -18.45 16.60 -15.65
N GLU A 312 -18.00 17.12 -16.77
CA GLU A 312 -18.31 16.59 -18.10
C GLU A 312 -17.78 15.17 -18.28
N THR A 313 -16.53 14.90 -17.85
CA THR A 313 -15.88 13.59 -17.95
C THR A 313 -16.65 12.53 -17.19
N ILE A 314 -16.99 12.80 -15.92
CA ILE A 314 -17.75 11.84 -15.09
C ILE A 314 -19.14 11.62 -15.69
N SER A 315 -19.84 12.68 -16.07
CA SER A 315 -21.19 12.59 -16.65
C SER A 315 -21.18 11.82 -17.97
N TYR A 316 -20.17 12.05 -18.80
CA TYR A 316 -20.05 11.36 -20.08
C TYR A 316 -19.79 9.86 -19.91
N PHE A 317 -18.89 9.45 -19.03
CA PHE A 317 -18.53 8.04 -18.87
C PHE A 317 -19.50 7.24 -17.98
N ASP A 318 -20.38 7.88 -17.23
CA ASP A 318 -21.40 7.19 -16.41
C ASP A 318 -22.34 6.32 -17.25
N GLN A 319 -22.58 6.67 -18.52
CA GLN A 319 -23.39 5.86 -19.46
C GLN A 319 -22.80 4.46 -19.68
N TYR A 320 -21.48 4.29 -19.53
CA TYR A 320 -20.79 3.01 -19.71
C TYR A 320 -20.64 2.22 -18.39
N GLN A 321 -21.31 2.67 -17.34
CA GLN A 321 -21.44 1.97 -16.06
C GLN A 321 -20.10 1.49 -15.48
N PRO A 322 -19.12 2.37 -15.21
CA PRO A 322 -17.98 1.97 -14.40
C PRO A 322 -18.46 1.55 -13.00
N HIS A 323 -17.78 0.59 -12.42
CA HIS A 323 -18.02 0.18 -11.05
C HIS A 323 -17.85 1.36 -10.06
N LEU A 324 -16.89 2.24 -10.33
CA LEU A 324 -16.50 3.35 -9.46
C LEU A 324 -15.76 4.43 -10.26
N PHE A 325 -16.00 5.70 -9.92
CA PHE A 325 -15.08 6.79 -10.24
C PHE A 325 -14.20 7.11 -9.03
N GLN A 326 -12.88 7.06 -9.22
CA GLN A 326 -11.88 7.46 -8.23
C GLN A 326 -11.26 8.80 -8.64
N VAL A 327 -11.58 9.86 -7.94
CA VAL A 327 -11.05 11.21 -8.20
C VAL A 327 -9.89 11.45 -7.26
N HIS A 328 -8.67 11.34 -7.77
CA HIS A 328 -7.46 11.57 -6.99
C HIS A 328 -7.17 13.08 -6.89
N LEU A 329 -7.11 13.58 -5.67
CA LEU A 329 -6.71 14.96 -5.42
C LEU A 329 -5.28 15.19 -5.93
N PRO A 330 -5.04 16.22 -6.77
CA PRO A 330 -3.75 16.41 -7.42
C PRO A 330 -2.64 16.72 -6.41
N GLY A 331 -1.61 15.87 -6.40
CA GLY A 331 -0.46 15.97 -5.53
C GLY A 331 0.84 16.13 -6.32
N TYR A 332 1.81 16.84 -5.74
CA TYR A 332 3.16 16.97 -6.27
C TYR A 332 4.17 17.18 -5.14
N THR A 333 5.40 16.80 -5.37
CA THR A 333 6.52 16.97 -4.46
C THR A 333 7.33 18.22 -4.81
N ARG A 334 8.21 18.67 -3.91
CA ARG A 334 9.18 19.75 -4.19
C ARG A 334 10.16 19.42 -5.32
N TYR A 335 10.35 18.13 -5.62
CA TYR A 335 11.21 17.67 -6.72
C TYR A 335 10.52 17.76 -8.07
N TYR A 336 9.18 17.72 -8.08
CA TYR A 336 8.40 18.04 -9.27
C TYR A 336 8.39 19.56 -9.53
N SER A 337 8.14 20.34 -8.49
CA SER A 337 8.18 21.79 -8.53
C SER A 337 8.68 22.36 -7.20
N PRO A 338 9.75 23.17 -7.21
CA PRO A 338 10.25 23.84 -5.99
C PRO A 338 9.36 24.99 -5.51
N VAL A 339 8.40 25.39 -6.33
CA VAL A 339 7.42 26.45 -6.01
C VAL A 339 6.00 25.89 -6.02
N PRO A 340 5.08 26.45 -5.21
CA PRO A 340 3.69 26.05 -5.26
C PRO A 340 3.10 26.20 -6.66
N LEU A 341 2.47 25.13 -7.17
CA LEU A 341 1.82 25.14 -8.50
C LEU A 341 0.39 25.69 -8.41
N PHE A 342 -0.25 25.50 -7.28
CA PHE A 342 -1.61 25.94 -6.98
C PHE A 342 -1.85 25.91 -5.46
N ASP A 343 -2.84 26.66 -5.00
CA ASP A 343 -3.35 26.51 -3.64
C ASP A 343 -4.14 25.18 -3.54
N HIS A 344 -3.54 24.22 -2.84
CA HIS A 344 -4.13 22.89 -2.73
C HIS A 344 -5.41 22.87 -1.89
N GLU A 345 -5.56 23.77 -0.89
CA GLU A 345 -6.80 23.84 -0.11
C GLU A 345 -7.97 24.34 -0.95
N GLU A 346 -7.72 25.34 -1.80
CA GLU A 346 -8.71 25.85 -2.75
C GLU A 346 -9.06 24.76 -3.79
N VAL A 347 -8.06 24.20 -4.46
CA VAL A 347 -8.23 23.23 -5.55
C VAL A 347 -8.89 21.95 -5.04
N TRP A 348 -8.39 21.37 -3.96
CA TRP A 348 -8.95 20.13 -3.40
C TRP A 348 -10.35 20.33 -2.84
N GLY A 349 -10.58 21.47 -2.15
CA GLY A 349 -11.90 21.83 -1.65
C GLY A 349 -12.93 21.93 -2.77
N ALA A 350 -12.57 22.57 -3.87
CA ALA A 350 -13.42 22.72 -5.04
C ALA A 350 -13.68 21.38 -5.77
N ILE A 351 -12.65 20.51 -5.89
CA ILE A 351 -12.82 19.16 -6.44
C ILE A 351 -13.80 18.35 -5.59
N VAL A 352 -13.62 18.31 -4.27
CA VAL A 352 -14.52 17.57 -3.37
C VAL A 352 -15.93 18.12 -3.44
N ALA A 353 -16.13 19.44 -3.48
CA ALA A 353 -17.45 20.05 -3.65
C ALA A 353 -18.11 19.58 -4.95
N ALA A 354 -17.37 19.57 -6.07
CA ALA A 354 -17.87 19.07 -7.36
C ALA A 354 -18.20 17.57 -7.31
N VAL A 355 -17.37 16.75 -6.68
CA VAL A 355 -17.65 15.32 -6.47
C VAL A 355 -18.93 15.10 -5.67
N ARG A 356 -19.13 15.85 -4.59
CA ARG A 356 -20.33 15.77 -3.76
C ARG A 356 -21.60 16.16 -4.53
N GLU A 357 -21.51 17.19 -5.36
CA GLU A 357 -22.60 17.60 -6.25
C GLU A 357 -22.96 16.51 -7.27
N LEU A 358 -21.95 15.82 -7.81
CA LEU A 358 -22.15 14.79 -8.84
C LEU A 358 -22.73 13.48 -8.29
N ARG A 359 -22.45 13.12 -7.04
CA ARG A 359 -22.95 11.87 -6.42
C ARG A 359 -24.46 11.71 -6.51
N GLY A 360 -25.22 12.80 -6.50
CA GLY A 360 -26.67 12.76 -6.68
C GLY A 360 -27.15 12.76 -8.13
N LYS A 361 -26.23 12.86 -9.11
CA LYS A 361 -26.56 13.06 -10.54
C LYS A 361 -26.16 11.90 -11.44
N VAL A 362 -25.24 11.05 -10.98
CA VAL A 362 -24.74 9.90 -11.74
C VAL A 362 -25.08 8.59 -11.04
N ARG A 363 -25.05 7.49 -11.77
CA ARG A 363 -25.41 6.15 -11.28
C ARG A 363 -24.23 5.48 -10.57
N SER A 364 -23.05 5.64 -11.15
CA SER A 364 -21.83 5.03 -10.61
C SER A 364 -21.32 5.81 -9.40
N PRO A 365 -20.90 5.14 -8.33
CA PRO A 365 -20.38 5.82 -7.16
C PRO A 365 -19.11 6.61 -7.47
N ILE A 366 -18.89 7.72 -6.74
CA ILE A 366 -17.72 8.58 -6.87
C ILE A 366 -17.06 8.71 -5.52
N VAL A 367 -15.75 8.49 -5.44
CA VAL A 367 -14.92 8.76 -4.26
C VAL A 367 -13.81 9.75 -4.59
N ALA A 368 -13.59 10.70 -3.69
CA ALA A 368 -12.39 11.54 -3.72
C ALA A 368 -11.28 10.85 -2.90
N MET A 369 -10.07 10.80 -3.44
CA MET A 369 -8.93 10.13 -2.79
C MET A 369 -7.84 11.15 -2.44
N PRO A 370 -7.36 11.18 -1.20
CA PRO A 370 -7.73 10.33 -0.05
C PRO A 370 -9.09 10.71 0.54
N THR A 371 -9.92 9.69 0.81
CA THR A 371 -11.30 9.88 1.31
C THR A 371 -11.36 10.62 2.66
N MET A 372 -10.34 10.46 3.49
CA MET A 372 -10.23 11.13 4.79
C MET A 372 -10.16 12.66 4.67
N TYR A 373 -9.63 13.20 3.56
CA TYR A 373 -9.63 14.65 3.34
C TYR A 373 -11.04 15.19 3.22
N GLU A 374 -11.89 14.50 2.46
CA GLU A 374 -13.29 14.88 2.35
C GLU A 374 -14.02 14.79 3.69
N GLU A 375 -13.87 13.66 4.39
CA GLU A 375 -14.57 13.42 5.64
C GLU A 375 -14.14 14.41 6.75
N THR A 376 -12.86 14.70 6.87
CA THR A 376 -12.38 15.66 7.88
C THR A 376 -12.79 17.10 7.61
N ARG A 377 -13.06 17.45 6.36
CA ARG A 377 -13.39 18.82 5.98
C ARG A 377 -14.88 19.09 5.88
N PHE A 378 -15.68 18.10 5.49
CA PHE A 378 -17.08 18.31 5.10
C PHE A 378 -18.10 17.54 5.94
N GLU A 379 -17.69 16.52 6.70
CA GLU A 379 -18.60 15.72 7.51
C GLU A 379 -18.60 16.15 8.98
N GLY A 380 -19.78 16.22 9.58
CA GLY A 380 -19.92 16.60 11.00
C GLY A 380 -19.49 15.51 11.97
N VAL A 381 -19.79 14.25 11.65
CA VAL A 381 -19.42 13.07 12.45
C VAL A 381 -18.63 12.12 11.58
N ARG A 382 -17.37 11.92 11.97
CA ARG A 382 -16.44 11.06 11.24
C ARG A 382 -16.63 9.58 11.59
N ASN A 383 -16.08 8.72 10.74
CA ASN A 383 -16.02 7.27 10.94
C ASN A 383 -17.37 6.54 11.00
N GLN A 384 -18.44 7.21 10.60
CA GLN A 384 -19.77 6.58 10.51
C GLN A 384 -19.82 5.59 9.34
N ALA A 385 -20.61 4.53 9.52
CA ALA A 385 -20.90 3.55 8.49
C ALA A 385 -21.95 4.07 7.48
N ARG A 386 -21.71 5.28 6.93
CA ARG A 386 -22.61 5.92 5.96
C ARG A 386 -22.28 5.47 4.55
N ILE A 387 -23.31 5.09 3.81
CA ILE A 387 -23.23 4.75 2.39
C ILE A 387 -23.11 6.06 1.60
N ILE A 388 -22.01 6.21 0.84
CA ILE A 388 -21.82 7.37 -0.07
C ILE A 388 -22.14 7.05 -1.52
N GLY A 389 -22.24 5.76 -1.84
CA GLY A 389 -22.60 5.27 -3.16
C GLY A 389 -22.83 3.77 -3.16
N LEU A 390 -23.41 3.28 -4.23
CA LEU A 390 -23.66 1.85 -4.45
C LEU A 390 -23.23 1.48 -5.85
N VAL A 391 -22.52 0.37 -5.97
CA VAL A 391 -22.23 -0.17 -7.31
C VAL A 391 -23.53 -0.57 -7.99
N PRO A 392 -23.82 -0.07 -9.20
CA PRO A 392 -25.04 -0.46 -9.92
C PRO A 392 -25.20 -1.97 -10.02
N ASN A 393 -26.41 -2.48 -9.86
CA ASN A 393 -26.75 -3.90 -9.89
C ASN A 393 -25.98 -4.78 -8.88
N SER A 394 -25.38 -4.20 -7.85
CA SER A 394 -24.84 -4.95 -6.72
C SER A 394 -25.95 -5.51 -5.82
N PRO A 395 -25.65 -6.49 -4.94
CA PRO A 395 -26.61 -6.97 -3.96
C PRO A 395 -27.23 -5.86 -3.11
N ALA A 396 -26.42 -4.93 -2.63
CA ALA A 396 -26.87 -3.79 -1.83
C ALA A 396 -27.79 -2.85 -2.63
N HIS A 397 -27.45 -2.56 -3.89
CA HIS A 397 -28.27 -1.72 -4.76
C HIS A 397 -29.63 -2.39 -5.06
N ARG A 398 -29.65 -3.69 -5.36
CA ARG A 398 -30.88 -4.44 -5.65
C ARG A 398 -31.77 -4.61 -4.43
N ALA A 399 -31.19 -4.68 -3.23
CA ALA A 399 -31.93 -4.69 -1.97
C ALA A 399 -32.60 -3.35 -1.64
N GLY A 400 -32.38 -2.28 -2.44
CA GLY A 400 -33.01 -0.97 -2.25
C GLY A 400 -32.30 -0.07 -1.25
N LEU A 401 -31.02 -0.32 -0.94
CA LEU A 401 -30.19 0.64 -0.21
C LEU A 401 -29.97 1.90 -1.06
N SER A 402 -29.66 2.99 -0.41
CA SER A 402 -29.47 4.30 -1.05
C SER A 402 -28.26 5.06 -0.48
N PRO A 403 -27.59 5.91 -1.27
CA PRO A 403 -26.63 6.86 -0.72
C PRO A 403 -27.26 7.71 0.37
N GLY A 404 -26.53 7.93 1.46
CA GLY A 404 -27.01 8.60 2.67
C GLY A 404 -27.46 7.65 3.79
N ASP A 405 -27.79 6.40 3.50
CA ASP A 405 -28.15 5.42 4.52
C ASP A 405 -27.01 5.23 5.53
N LEU A 406 -27.36 5.20 6.80
CA LEU A 406 -26.44 4.88 7.89
C LEU A 406 -26.66 3.44 8.33
N ILE A 407 -25.67 2.59 8.18
CA ILE A 407 -25.73 1.18 8.58
C ILE A 407 -25.70 1.08 10.11
N LEU A 408 -26.75 0.48 10.68
CA LEU A 408 -26.91 0.28 12.13
C LEU A 408 -26.66 -1.16 12.57
N ALA A 409 -26.98 -2.13 11.69
CA ALA A 409 -26.73 -3.54 11.97
C ALA A 409 -26.56 -4.32 10.66
N VAL A 410 -25.77 -5.39 10.70
CA VAL A 410 -25.60 -6.39 9.65
C VAL A 410 -25.87 -7.77 10.26
N GLY A 411 -26.91 -8.46 9.79
CA GLY A 411 -27.40 -9.64 10.48
C GLY A 411 -27.86 -9.29 11.90
N ALA A 412 -27.41 -10.05 12.88
CA ALA A 412 -27.67 -9.80 14.30
C ALA A 412 -26.66 -8.84 14.97
N ALA A 413 -25.61 -8.43 14.25
CA ALA A 413 -24.52 -7.64 14.81
C ALA A 413 -24.76 -6.14 14.65
N ALA A 414 -24.73 -5.39 15.76
CA ALA A 414 -24.81 -3.94 15.72
C ALA A 414 -23.53 -3.32 15.17
N VAL A 415 -23.67 -2.25 14.39
CA VAL A 415 -22.57 -1.49 13.78
C VAL A 415 -22.37 -0.18 14.55
N ARG A 416 -21.16 0.03 15.05
CA ARG A 416 -20.77 1.25 15.75
C ARG A 416 -19.96 2.22 14.91
N ASN A 417 -19.19 1.68 13.95
CA ASN A 417 -18.31 2.46 13.08
C ASN A 417 -18.15 1.79 11.71
N ARG A 418 -17.55 2.51 10.80
CA ARG A 418 -17.34 2.07 9.41
C ARG A 418 -16.47 0.80 9.27
N PRO A 419 -15.30 0.66 9.94
CA PRO A 419 -14.53 -0.57 9.87
C PRO A 419 -15.33 -1.80 10.25
N GLN A 420 -16.12 -1.71 11.33
CA GLN A 420 -16.98 -2.83 11.77
C GLN A 420 -18.04 -3.17 10.71
N ALA A 421 -18.68 -2.16 10.10
CA ALA A 421 -19.64 -2.41 9.01
C ALA A 421 -18.98 -3.16 7.85
N ARG A 422 -17.80 -2.74 7.44
CA ARG A 422 -17.05 -3.36 6.35
C ARG A 422 -16.67 -4.81 6.67
N ASP A 423 -16.17 -5.07 7.87
CA ASP A 423 -15.82 -6.41 8.32
C ASP A 423 -17.06 -7.33 8.33
N LEU A 424 -18.19 -6.85 8.83
CA LEU A 424 -19.45 -7.61 8.86
C LEU A 424 -20.02 -7.86 7.46
N LEU A 425 -19.96 -6.89 6.55
CA LEU A 425 -20.37 -7.08 5.15
C LEU A 425 -19.50 -8.13 4.44
N ALA A 426 -18.19 -8.09 4.68
CA ALA A 426 -17.26 -9.07 4.13
C ALA A 426 -17.55 -10.49 4.66
N LEU A 427 -17.87 -10.62 5.94
CA LEU A 427 -18.28 -11.89 6.55
C LEU A 427 -19.61 -12.40 5.98
N ALA A 428 -20.63 -11.53 5.91
CA ALA A 428 -21.94 -11.89 5.36
C ALA A 428 -21.84 -12.34 3.90
N ARG A 429 -21.01 -11.64 3.09
CA ARG A 429 -20.72 -12.08 1.72
C ARG A 429 -20.07 -13.46 1.67
N ALA A 430 -19.12 -13.73 2.56
CA ALA A 430 -18.41 -15.02 2.59
C ALA A 430 -19.33 -16.18 2.97
N HIS A 431 -20.36 -15.95 3.81
CA HIS A 431 -21.38 -16.94 4.12
C HIS A 431 -22.30 -17.24 2.92
N GLY A 432 -22.61 -16.22 2.11
CA GLY A 432 -23.37 -16.40 0.88
C GLY A 432 -24.89 -16.51 1.03
N ASP A 433 -25.41 -16.57 2.24
CA ASP A 433 -26.84 -16.64 2.53
C ASP A 433 -27.48 -15.24 2.60
N PRO A 434 -28.76 -15.07 2.24
CA PRO A 434 -29.47 -13.82 2.48
C PRO A 434 -29.51 -13.45 3.96
N PHE A 435 -29.31 -12.16 4.26
CA PHE A 435 -29.28 -11.65 5.63
C PHE A 435 -30.02 -10.29 5.75
N PRO A 436 -30.58 -9.99 6.94
CA PRO A 436 -31.18 -8.68 7.21
C PRO A 436 -30.08 -7.65 7.47
N MET A 437 -30.30 -6.43 7.05
CA MET A 437 -29.49 -5.27 7.35
C MET A 437 -30.39 -4.14 7.82
N VAL A 438 -30.04 -3.48 8.93
CA VAL A 438 -30.77 -2.33 9.45
C VAL A 438 -30.01 -1.06 9.08
N VAL A 439 -30.71 -0.15 8.43
CA VAL A 439 -30.17 1.17 8.07
C VAL A 439 -31.09 2.28 8.55
N ARG A 440 -30.50 3.47 8.80
CA ARG A 440 -31.27 4.69 9.08
C ARG A 440 -31.30 5.58 7.85
N ARG A 441 -32.49 5.90 7.36
CA ARG A 441 -32.75 6.78 6.23
C ARG A 441 -33.72 7.86 6.64
N GLY A 442 -33.35 9.15 6.49
CA GLY A 442 -34.22 10.27 6.82
C GLY A 442 -34.71 10.30 8.27
N GLY A 443 -34.00 9.64 9.22
CA GLY A 443 -34.39 9.53 10.62
C GLY A 443 -35.15 8.25 10.99
N GLU A 444 -35.60 7.47 10.02
CA GLU A 444 -36.33 6.20 10.21
C GLU A 444 -35.40 4.99 10.02
N ASP A 445 -35.59 3.97 10.87
CA ASP A 445 -34.86 2.73 10.80
C ASP A 445 -35.62 1.76 9.86
N LEU A 446 -34.92 1.31 8.81
CA LEU A 446 -35.43 0.41 7.80
C LEU A 446 -34.68 -0.92 7.85
N VAL A 447 -35.42 -2.02 7.67
CA VAL A 447 -34.84 -3.36 7.54
C VAL A 447 -34.92 -3.77 6.06
N VAL A 448 -33.78 -4.08 5.48
CA VAL A 448 -33.66 -4.60 4.12
C VAL A 448 -33.02 -5.99 4.15
N THR A 449 -33.44 -6.88 3.27
CA THR A 449 -32.80 -8.20 3.11
C THR A 449 -31.86 -8.14 1.92
N ILE A 450 -30.59 -8.46 2.14
CA ILE A 450 -29.56 -8.52 1.10
C ILE A 450 -29.30 -9.98 0.75
N ASP A 451 -29.42 -10.30 -0.53
CA ASP A 451 -29.01 -11.58 -1.08
C ASP A 451 -27.65 -11.38 -1.78
N PRO A 452 -26.56 -11.98 -1.23
CA PRO A 452 -25.24 -11.86 -1.83
C PRO A 452 -25.12 -12.41 -3.26
N GLN A 453 -26.05 -13.26 -3.69
CA GLN A 453 -26.07 -13.87 -5.02
C GLN A 453 -26.85 -13.04 -6.05
N ASP A 454 -27.67 -12.08 -5.59
CA ASP A 454 -28.47 -11.24 -6.50
C ASP A 454 -27.66 -10.06 -7.01
N HIS A 455 -26.94 -10.25 -8.10
CA HIS A 455 -26.11 -9.22 -8.70
C HIS A 455 -26.00 -9.34 -10.22
N GLY A 456 -25.53 -8.28 -10.85
CA GLY A 456 -25.25 -8.22 -12.28
C GLY A 456 -24.18 -7.18 -12.60
N TYR A 457 -23.74 -7.17 -13.87
CA TYR A 457 -22.78 -6.15 -14.31
C TYR A 457 -23.27 -4.72 -13.96
N PRO A 458 -22.41 -3.82 -13.48
CA PRO A 458 -20.96 -3.87 -13.40
C PRO A 458 -20.38 -4.47 -12.12
N TYR A 459 -21.21 -4.94 -11.20
CA TYR A 459 -20.75 -5.56 -9.96
C TYR A 459 -20.12 -6.94 -10.22
N ASP A 460 -19.01 -7.25 -9.54
CA ASP A 460 -18.35 -8.55 -9.56
C ASP A 460 -17.95 -8.96 -8.13
N PRO A 461 -18.47 -10.08 -7.60
CA PRO A 461 -18.19 -10.54 -6.25
C PRO A 461 -16.74 -11.01 -6.05
N HIS A 462 -15.99 -11.34 -7.10
CA HIS A 462 -14.58 -11.68 -6.97
C HIS A 462 -13.71 -10.45 -6.63
N VAL A 463 -14.17 -9.26 -7.03
CA VAL A 463 -13.42 -8.01 -6.87
C VAL A 463 -13.82 -7.28 -5.60
N ASP A 464 -15.13 -7.19 -5.34
CA ASP A 464 -15.67 -6.46 -4.19
C ASP A 464 -16.03 -7.42 -3.04
N ARG A 465 -15.72 -7.00 -1.81
CA ARG A 465 -16.03 -7.74 -0.58
C ARG A 465 -17.21 -7.17 0.20
N HIS A 466 -17.73 -6.03 -0.21
CA HIS A 466 -18.70 -5.26 0.56
C HIS A 466 -20.07 -5.15 -0.09
N LEU A 467 -20.40 -6.11 -0.98
CA LEU A 467 -21.72 -6.24 -1.63
C LEU A 467 -22.14 -5.00 -2.44
N GLY A 468 -21.14 -4.23 -2.90
CA GLY A 468 -21.35 -3.00 -3.66
C GLY A 468 -21.56 -1.75 -2.81
N VAL A 469 -21.46 -1.85 -1.50
CA VAL A 469 -21.52 -0.69 -0.59
C VAL A 469 -20.22 0.11 -0.66
N ILE A 470 -20.30 1.37 -1.02
CA ILE A 470 -19.18 2.31 -1.04
C ILE A 470 -19.34 3.28 0.14
N THR A 471 -18.29 3.37 0.95
CA THR A 471 -18.17 4.24 2.11
C THR A 471 -17.00 5.20 1.95
N MET A 472 -16.79 6.12 2.91
CA MET A 472 -15.63 7.02 2.96
C MET A 472 -14.33 6.26 3.31
N GLY A 473 -13.91 5.31 2.46
CA GLY A 473 -12.75 4.47 2.66
C GLY A 473 -12.89 3.46 3.81
N MET A 474 -11.76 2.96 4.30
CA MET A 474 -11.72 1.89 5.31
C MET A 474 -12.19 2.35 6.69
N GLY A 475 -11.98 3.61 7.05
CA GLY A 475 -12.28 4.17 8.36
C GLY A 475 -11.19 3.90 9.40
N PHE A 476 -11.41 4.45 10.60
CA PHE A 476 -10.47 4.41 11.72
C PHE A 476 -10.90 3.34 12.75
N ARG A 477 -9.98 2.46 13.12
CA ARG A 477 -10.25 1.41 14.11
C ARG A 477 -9.97 1.92 15.53
N THR A 478 -10.97 1.88 16.41
CA THR A 478 -10.85 2.32 17.82
C THR A 478 -9.77 1.56 18.58
N ARG A 479 -9.43 0.32 18.17
CA ARG A 479 -8.32 -0.46 18.76
C ARG A 479 -6.97 0.27 18.73
N TYR A 480 -6.78 1.26 17.86
CA TYR A 480 -5.53 2.04 17.84
C TYR A 480 -5.42 2.96 19.07
N VAL A 481 -6.56 3.45 19.60
CA VAL A 481 -6.58 4.23 20.84
C VAL A 481 -6.31 3.32 22.05
N GLU A 482 -6.84 2.10 22.02
CA GLU A 482 -6.55 1.08 23.05
C GLU A 482 -5.06 0.72 23.03
N ALA A 483 -4.49 0.47 21.84
CA ALA A 483 -3.07 0.18 21.67
C ALA A 483 -2.18 1.36 22.14
N LEU A 484 -2.58 2.60 21.87
CA LEU A 484 -1.88 3.79 22.35
C LEU A 484 -1.89 3.87 23.88
N ARG A 485 -3.05 3.63 24.52
CA ARG A 485 -3.16 3.56 25.98
C ARG A 485 -2.25 2.49 26.57
N ASP A 486 -2.30 1.28 26.01
CA ASP A 486 -1.53 0.14 26.51
C ASP A 486 -0.01 0.42 26.39
N LEU A 487 0.40 1.02 25.27
CA LEU A 487 1.79 1.44 25.04
C LEU A 487 2.24 2.50 26.07
N ILE A 488 1.40 3.49 26.37
CA ILE A 488 1.68 4.52 27.38
C ILE A 488 1.83 3.88 28.76
N GLN A 489 0.95 2.96 29.12
CA GLN A 489 0.99 2.24 30.40
C GLN A 489 2.22 1.35 30.53
N GLU A 490 2.54 0.59 29.46
CA GLU A 490 3.74 -0.27 29.43
C GLU A 490 5.02 0.53 29.64
N ARG A 491 5.09 1.73 29.07
CA ARG A 491 6.25 2.62 29.18
C ARG A 491 6.25 3.46 30.46
N GLY A 492 5.15 3.49 31.21
CA GLY A 492 5.00 4.31 32.40
C GLY A 492 5.11 5.81 32.12
N ALA A 493 4.82 6.24 30.89
CA ALA A 493 4.97 7.62 30.43
C ALA A 493 3.85 8.52 31.02
N ARG A 494 4.23 9.74 31.44
CA ARG A 494 3.29 10.75 31.96
C ARG A 494 3.11 11.92 31.01
N HIS A 495 4.10 12.17 30.15
CA HIS A 495 4.02 13.16 29.10
C HIS A 495 4.38 12.50 27.76
N VAL A 496 3.41 12.39 26.88
CA VAL A 496 3.53 11.71 25.59
C VAL A 496 3.32 12.72 24.46
N LEU A 497 4.25 12.75 23.52
CA LEU A 497 4.07 13.43 22.25
C LEU A 497 3.71 12.38 21.19
N PHE A 498 2.45 12.40 20.74
CA PHE A 498 2.00 11.53 19.66
C PHE A 498 2.03 12.28 18.32
N LEU A 499 2.85 11.82 17.41
CA LEU A 499 3.01 12.40 16.09
C LEU A 499 2.14 11.67 15.07
N SER A 500 0.97 12.23 14.80
CA SER A 500 0.00 11.70 13.84
C SER A 500 0.15 12.35 12.46
N SER A 501 -0.66 11.95 11.49
CA SER A 501 -0.77 12.63 10.22
C SER A 501 -1.92 13.63 10.19
N ARG A 502 -1.85 14.58 9.26
CA ARG A 502 -2.91 15.60 9.07
C ARG A 502 -4.29 14.98 8.86
N LEU A 503 -4.35 13.87 8.12
CA LEU A 503 -5.61 13.18 7.80
C LEU A 503 -6.14 12.34 8.95
N VAL A 504 -5.26 11.74 9.76
CA VAL A 504 -5.65 10.76 10.80
C VAL A 504 -5.88 11.41 12.16
N ARG A 505 -5.18 12.50 12.47
CA ARG A 505 -5.29 13.20 13.76
C ARG A 505 -6.74 13.44 14.23
N PRO A 506 -7.67 13.96 13.39
CA PRO A 506 -9.03 14.22 13.83
C PRO A 506 -9.78 12.97 14.32
N TYR A 507 -9.48 11.80 13.74
CA TYR A 507 -10.09 10.53 14.14
C TYR A 507 -9.57 10.05 15.49
N PHE A 508 -8.28 10.23 15.76
CA PHE A 508 -7.72 9.96 17.09
C PHE A 508 -8.32 10.85 18.15
N GLU A 509 -8.44 12.15 17.88
CA GLU A 509 -9.04 13.11 18.81
C GLU A 509 -10.52 12.78 19.11
N ASP A 510 -11.29 12.36 18.11
CA ASP A 510 -12.68 11.93 18.30
C ASP A 510 -12.75 10.64 19.11
N ALA A 511 -11.98 9.62 18.76
CA ALA A 511 -11.99 8.34 19.44
C ALA A 511 -11.49 8.46 20.89
N LEU A 512 -10.49 9.29 21.17
CA LEU A 512 -10.04 9.57 22.53
C LEU A 512 -11.14 10.20 23.38
N ARG A 513 -11.94 11.12 22.82
CA ARG A 513 -13.07 11.74 23.51
C ARG A 513 -14.22 10.76 23.78
N GLU A 514 -14.53 9.92 22.80
CA GLU A 514 -15.62 8.95 22.90
C GLU A 514 -15.33 7.83 23.89
N VAL A 515 -14.12 7.32 23.88
CA VAL A 515 -13.76 6.12 24.67
C VAL A 515 -13.23 6.47 26.05
N GLY A 516 -12.68 7.67 26.25
CA GLY A 516 -12.20 8.14 27.56
C GLY A 516 -11.08 7.27 28.17
N LEU A 517 -10.32 6.55 27.33
CA LEU A 517 -9.34 5.54 27.80
C LEU A 517 -8.07 6.13 28.42
N ILE A 518 -7.75 7.39 28.16
CA ILE A 518 -6.56 8.06 28.69
C ILE A 518 -7.02 9.15 29.66
N ASP A 519 -6.66 8.97 30.92
CA ASP A 519 -7.00 9.94 31.99
C ASP A 519 -6.09 11.19 31.86
N PRO A 520 -6.65 12.35 31.48
CA PRO A 520 -5.85 13.56 31.25
C PRO A 520 -5.25 14.13 32.55
N THR A 521 -5.69 13.66 33.71
CA THR A 521 -5.09 14.06 35.00
C THR A 521 -3.81 13.29 35.31
N LYS A 522 -3.60 12.15 34.68
CA LYS A 522 -2.43 11.27 34.87
C LYS A 522 -1.43 11.33 33.75
N VAL A 523 -1.91 11.55 32.53
CA VAL A 523 -1.08 11.56 31.32
C VAL A 523 -1.38 12.80 30.51
N ARG A 524 -0.36 13.62 30.29
CA ARG A 524 -0.40 14.67 29.28
C ARG A 524 -0.14 14.04 27.91
N LEU A 525 -1.09 14.15 26.99
CA LEU A 525 -0.99 13.68 25.61
C LEU A 525 -1.07 14.87 24.67
N ASP A 526 0.06 15.22 24.07
CA ASP A 526 0.13 16.23 23.01
C ASP A 526 0.10 15.52 21.64
N ILE A 527 -0.88 15.86 20.79
CA ILE A 527 -1.03 15.28 19.45
C ILE A 527 -0.65 16.35 18.43
N GLU A 528 0.44 16.11 17.71
CA GLU A 528 0.93 17.01 16.68
C GLU A 528 1.08 16.32 15.31
N VAL A 529 1.28 17.14 14.28
CA VAL A 529 1.40 16.68 12.90
C VAL A 529 2.73 17.15 12.34
N PRO A 530 3.68 16.24 12.08
CA PRO A 530 4.91 16.58 11.38
C PRO A 530 4.64 17.08 9.96
N GLU A 531 5.38 18.09 9.56
CA GLU A 531 5.41 18.55 8.19
C GLU A 531 6.24 17.58 7.34
N ASN A 532 5.74 17.17 6.17
CA ASN A 532 6.50 16.37 5.22
C ASN A 532 7.48 17.28 4.45
N ARG A 533 8.67 17.48 5.01
CA ARG A 533 9.72 18.33 4.42
C ARG A 533 10.55 17.60 3.38
N TYR A 534 10.64 16.28 3.52
CA TYR A 534 11.41 15.45 2.58
C TYR A 534 10.80 15.47 1.19
N PHE A 535 9.54 15.12 1.05
CA PHE A 535 8.85 15.23 -0.23
C PHE A 535 8.39 16.66 -0.54
N GLY A 536 7.93 17.39 0.46
CA GLY A 536 7.46 18.77 0.30
C GLY A 536 6.25 18.90 -0.64
N GLY A 537 6.16 20.04 -1.33
CA GLY A 537 5.04 20.31 -2.23
C GLY A 537 3.72 20.39 -1.48
N ASN A 538 2.75 19.58 -1.89
CA ASN A 538 1.47 19.46 -1.20
C ASN A 538 1.21 18.05 -0.65
N ILE A 539 2.25 17.30 -0.33
CA ILE A 539 2.16 15.94 0.21
C ILE A 539 1.78 15.99 1.69
N ILE A 540 0.60 15.44 2.02
CA ILE A 540 0.05 15.41 3.39
C ILE A 540 -0.12 13.98 3.94
N LEU A 541 0.27 12.98 3.17
CA LEU A 541 0.15 11.57 3.58
C LEU A 541 1.17 11.23 4.66
N GLY A 542 0.70 10.70 5.80
CA GLY A 542 1.55 10.30 6.91
C GLY A 542 2.54 9.18 6.56
N ASP A 543 2.14 8.27 5.69
CA ASP A 543 2.97 7.14 5.25
C ASP A 543 4.22 7.55 4.45
N LEU A 544 4.25 8.80 3.97
CA LEU A 544 5.38 9.38 3.23
C LEU A 544 6.28 10.25 4.12
N LEU A 545 6.04 10.30 5.43
CA LEU A 545 6.98 10.91 6.37
C LEU A 545 8.24 10.06 6.50
N VAL A 546 9.37 10.72 6.64
CA VAL A 546 10.67 10.06 6.87
C VAL A 546 11.22 10.41 8.25
N VAL A 547 12.21 9.64 8.71
CA VAL A 547 12.89 9.84 10.02
C VAL A 547 13.27 11.30 10.25
N GLN A 548 13.77 11.99 9.24
CA GLN A 548 14.18 13.37 9.38
C GLN A 548 13.02 14.32 9.67
N ASP A 549 11.86 14.09 9.05
CA ASP A 549 10.65 14.92 9.29
C ASP A 549 10.21 14.83 10.76
N PHE A 550 10.29 13.64 11.35
CA PHE A 550 9.99 13.45 12.79
C PHE A 550 11.02 14.13 13.69
N ILE A 551 12.31 13.99 13.39
CA ILE A 551 13.40 14.63 14.15
C ILE A 551 13.23 16.15 14.15
N ASP A 552 13.05 16.75 12.98
CA ASP A 552 12.88 18.19 12.81
C ASP A 552 11.66 18.69 13.59
N HIS A 553 10.53 17.96 13.51
CA HIS A 553 9.32 18.33 14.23
C HIS A 553 9.49 18.28 15.76
N ILE A 554 10.19 17.25 16.29
CA ILE A 554 10.47 17.15 17.72
C ILE A 554 11.36 18.31 18.19
N HIS A 555 12.39 18.67 17.41
CA HIS A 555 13.23 19.81 17.71
C HIS A 555 12.43 21.13 17.70
N ASP A 556 11.56 21.33 16.71
CA ASP A 556 10.67 22.48 16.63
C ASP A 556 9.69 22.53 17.81
N TYR A 557 9.17 21.38 18.23
CA TYR A 557 8.29 21.26 19.41
C TYR A 557 9.00 21.74 20.69
N LEU A 558 10.23 21.29 20.89
CA LEU A 558 11.06 21.69 22.04
C LEU A 558 11.49 23.17 21.95
N ALA A 559 11.84 23.66 20.75
CA ALA A 559 12.23 25.05 20.54
C ALA A 559 11.11 26.07 20.79
N ARG A 560 9.84 25.64 20.68
CA ARG A 560 8.66 26.43 21.05
C ARG A 560 8.48 26.55 22.59
N GLY A 561 9.39 25.98 23.40
CA GLY A 561 9.33 26.01 24.86
C GLY A 561 8.40 24.97 25.48
N ASN A 562 7.96 24.00 24.71
CA ASN A 562 7.16 22.89 25.24
C ASN A 562 8.01 22.03 26.19
N PRO A 563 7.40 21.45 27.25
CA PRO A 563 8.11 20.51 28.12
C PRO A 563 8.61 19.30 27.32
N ARG A 564 9.76 18.77 27.72
CA ARG A 564 10.31 17.55 27.13
C ARG A 564 9.38 16.36 27.42
N PRO A 565 8.90 15.61 26.40
CA PRO A 565 8.10 14.43 26.63
C PRO A 565 8.93 13.26 27.18
N ASP A 566 8.27 12.38 27.93
CA ASP A 566 8.86 11.12 28.40
C ASP A 566 8.91 10.07 27.29
N LEU A 567 7.99 10.17 26.33
CA LEU A 567 7.81 9.23 25.23
C LEU A 567 7.31 9.98 23.99
N VAL A 568 7.90 9.66 22.84
CA VAL A 568 7.36 10.00 21.53
C VAL A 568 6.72 8.74 20.94
N VAL A 569 5.47 8.86 20.50
CA VAL A 569 4.74 7.79 19.81
C VAL A 569 4.53 8.19 18.36
N ILE A 570 4.85 7.30 17.43
CA ILE A 570 4.70 7.50 15.99
C ILE A 570 3.99 6.31 15.34
N PRO A 571 3.19 6.51 14.27
CA PRO A 571 2.56 5.41 13.55
C PRO A 571 3.60 4.48 12.91
N SER A 572 3.29 3.19 12.82
CA SER A 572 4.19 2.22 12.17
C SER A 572 4.18 2.30 10.64
N THR A 573 3.16 2.93 10.04
CA THR A 573 2.96 2.92 8.58
C THR A 573 4.06 3.56 7.74
N PRO A 574 4.76 4.64 8.16
CA PRO A 574 5.92 5.17 7.43
C PRO A 574 7.12 4.22 7.39
N PHE A 575 7.19 3.32 8.36
CA PHE A 575 8.32 2.40 8.57
C PHE A 575 8.04 1.01 8.00
N GLY A 576 7.42 1.00 6.84
CA GLY A 576 6.99 -0.18 6.13
C GLY A 576 8.10 -0.97 5.44
N LEU A 577 9.30 -0.45 5.34
CA LEU A 577 10.39 -1.06 4.58
C LEU A 577 11.30 -1.92 5.47
N GLY A 578 11.00 -3.21 5.50
CA GLY A 578 11.86 -4.20 6.12
C GLY A 578 11.59 -4.51 7.59
N ALA A 579 12.22 -5.56 8.09
CA ALA A 579 12.07 -6.05 9.46
C ALA A 579 12.50 -5.03 10.52
N TRP A 580 13.29 -4.06 10.11
CA TRP A 580 13.88 -3.06 11.00
C TRP A 580 13.13 -1.74 10.99
N ARG A 581 11.92 -1.75 10.44
CA ARG A 581 11.10 -0.56 10.52
C ARG A 581 11.81 0.66 9.97
N ARG A 582 12.24 0.56 8.72
CA ARG A 582 12.90 1.66 7.99
C ARG A 582 11.87 2.49 7.22
N ASP A 583 12.15 3.77 7.15
CA ASP A 583 11.42 4.69 6.28
C ASP A 583 11.80 4.53 4.80
N LEU A 584 11.21 5.31 3.93
CA LEU A 584 11.49 5.27 2.49
C LEU A 584 12.95 5.59 2.13
N THR A 585 13.66 6.33 2.99
CA THR A 585 15.09 6.64 2.81
C THR A 585 16.01 5.53 3.33
N GLY A 586 15.45 4.50 3.94
CA GLY A 586 16.19 3.38 4.52
C GLY A 586 16.67 3.63 5.95
N ARG A 587 16.28 4.72 6.60
CA ARG A 587 16.64 5.01 7.99
C ARG A 587 15.68 4.31 8.97
N PRO A 588 16.20 3.66 10.02
CA PRO A 588 15.35 3.04 11.04
C PRO A 588 14.70 4.09 11.94
N TYR A 589 13.47 3.82 12.43
CA TYR A 589 12.77 4.74 13.31
C TYR A 589 13.55 5.07 14.60
N MET A 590 14.42 4.15 15.05
CA MET A 590 15.28 4.35 16.24
C MET A 590 16.26 5.52 16.11
N ASP A 591 16.55 5.97 14.89
CA ASP A 591 17.36 7.17 14.68
C ASP A 591 16.72 8.43 15.25
N ILE A 592 15.38 8.44 15.38
CA ILE A 592 14.66 9.53 16.02
C ILE A 592 15.03 9.61 17.51
N GLU A 593 15.04 8.46 18.20
CA GLU A 593 15.45 8.38 19.60
C GLU A 593 16.91 8.80 19.78
N ARG A 594 17.80 8.33 18.90
CA ARG A 594 19.23 8.69 18.92
C ARG A 594 19.46 10.21 18.78
N ALA A 595 18.75 10.83 17.85
CA ALA A 595 18.92 12.24 17.54
C ALA A 595 18.33 13.15 18.61
N THR A 596 17.20 12.76 19.20
CA THR A 596 16.45 13.60 20.15
C THR A 596 16.74 13.26 21.61
N GLY A 597 17.28 12.06 21.87
CA GLY A 597 17.47 11.52 23.21
C GLY A 597 16.16 11.25 23.96
N ILE A 598 15.02 11.19 23.26
CA ILE A 598 13.70 10.91 23.83
C ILE A 598 13.29 9.51 23.39
N PRO A 599 12.83 8.65 24.31
CA PRO A 599 12.34 7.32 23.95
C PRO A 599 11.25 7.37 22.88
N VAL A 600 11.35 6.50 21.86
CA VAL A 600 10.40 6.43 20.75
C VAL A 600 9.74 5.05 20.71
N ALA A 601 8.44 5.03 20.48
CA ALA A 601 7.69 3.81 20.28
C ALA A 601 6.81 3.88 19.03
N LEU A 602 6.67 2.73 18.35
CA LEU A 602 5.76 2.61 17.21
C LEU A 602 4.36 2.21 17.68
N LEU A 603 3.35 2.95 17.24
CA LEU A 603 1.97 2.51 17.31
C LEU A 603 1.67 1.67 16.09
N GLU A 604 1.43 0.38 16.30
CA GLU A 604 1.08 -0.53 15.21
C GLU A 604 -0.27 -0.18 14.61
N CYS A 605 -0.26 0.14 13.34
CA CYS A 605 -1.47 0.50 12.61
C CYS A 605 -1.39 0.08 11.14
N GLU A 606 -2.57 -0.13 10.55
CA GLU A 606 -2.74 -0.41 9.13
C GLU A 606 -2.80 0.92 8.35
N ARG A 607 -2.46 0.87 7.09
CA ARG A 607 -2.66 2.01 6.18
C ARG A 607 -4.15 2.31 6.02
N ILE A 608 -4.54 3.59 6.10
CA ILE A 608 -5.96 3.99 6.17
C ILE A 608 -6.41 4.79 4.94
N TYR A 609 -5.56 5.00 3.94
CA TYR A 609 -5.84 5.94 2.86
C TYR A 609 -6.76 5.41 1.73
N GLU A 610 -7.21 4.17 1.79
CA GLU A 610 -8.18 3.63 0.82
C GLU A 610 -9.64 3.71 1.30
#